data_97ce934f9dee50415d057667238256c6
#
_entry.id   97ce934f9dee50415d057667238256c6
#
_cell.length_a   1.000
_cell.length_b   1.000
_cell.length_c   1.000
_cell.angle_alpha   90.00
_cell.angle_beta   90.00
_cell.angle_gamma   90.00
#
_symmetry.space_group_name_H-M   'P 1'
#
loop_
_entity.id
_entity.type
_entity.pdbx_description
1 polymer ?
#
loop_
_entity_poly.entity_id
_entity_poly.type
_entity_poly.pdbx_seq_one_letter_code
_entity_poly.pdbx_strand_id
1 'polypeptide(L)'
;MYQQFYQHFLKANPDKQHFACHSHHYWPDVTRDATLAYWDDSARLVDDKWDLVFGDKVPAVQHHIARILKLPDAEQIVFAPNTHEFVMRILSCFDWSKALTVVTTDSEFHSFHRQINRLSELNTVNVIRVPTEPFATFPERFTAVVAAQPTDLVFFSQVFFNSGVGVKELTGLVQQLDKVTDAMIVVDGYHGFMAVPTDLSAIAQRIFYLAGSYKYAQGGEGCCFLAVPKCSEHRPVYTGWFAEFGELANAKQGQVQYANNGYRFAGATMDCSALYRVLAVFDLYQQQGLTVEKVQSYIQSLQHSFLAILDEMQHPLLNRAHLLDKQNQQQGQFLTFRFAADDVARIAAALKQQGIITDYRGDRLRFGFALYHNAADYNLSCLKEIR
;
A
#
# COMPACT_ATOMS: atom_id res chain seq x y z
N MET A 1 9.21 23.57 -1.39
CA MET A 1 10.32 23.12 -0.53
C MET A 1 10.86 21.76 -0.99
N TYR A 2 10.04 20.73 -1.19
CA TYR A 2 10.51 19.38 -1.59
C TYR A 2 10.52 19.14 -3.11
N GLN A 3 9.99 20.04 -3.93
CA GLN A 3 9.98 19.98 -5.41
C GLN A 3 11.37 19.75 -6.02
N GLN A 4 12.41 20.18 -5.34
CA GLN A 4 13.81 20.01 -5.78
C GLN A 4 14.21 18.54 -5.96
N PHE A 5 13.53 17.61 -5.31
CA PHE A 5 13.80 16.17 -5.42
C PHE A 5 13.09 15.50 -6.60
N TYR A 6 12.21 16.22 -7.34
CA TYR A 6 11.35 15.66 -8.40
C TYR A 6 11.51 16.39 -9.74
N GLN A 7 12.68 16.96 -9.99
CA GLN A 7 12.90 17.87 -11.12
C GLN A 7 12.67 17.22 -12.48
N HIS A 8 13.01 15.93 -12.64
CA HIS A 8 12.76 15.23 -13.91
C HIS A 8 11.27 15.09 -14.21
N PHE A 9 10.47 14.69 -13.24
CA PHE A 9 9.02 14.55 -13.42
C PHE A 9 8.34 15.90 -13.59
N LEU A 10 8.73 16.90 -12.80
CA LEU A 10 8.15 18.25 -12.90
C LEU A 10 8.46 18.90 -14.25
N LYS A 11 9.70 18.79 -14.73
CA LYS A 11 10.09 19.31 -16.05
C LYS A 11 9.40 18.58 -17.22
N ALA A 12 9.09 17.30 -17.06
CA ALA A 12 8.35 16.52 -18.06
C ALA A 12 6.84 16.83 -18.05
N ASN A 13 6.32 17.51 -17.02
CA ASN A 13 4.90 17.80 -16.85
C ASN A 13 4.68 19.26 -16.39
N PRO A 14 5.19 20.28 -17.12
CA PRO A 14 5.26 21.66 -16.63
C PRO A 14 3.88 22.29 -16.43
N ASP A 15 2.87 21.87 -17.21
CA ASP A 15 1.53 22.45 -17.20
C ASP A 15 0.50 21.60 -16.45
N LYS A 16 0.98 20.66 -15.59
CA LYS A 16 0.09 19.76 -14.88
C LYS A 16 0.12 19.96 -13.38
N GLN A 17 -1.05 20.08 -12.78
CA GLN A 17 -1.26 19.92 -11.34
C GLN A 17 -1.68 18.46 -11.07
N HIS A 18 -0.77 17.67 -10.53
CA HIS A 18 -0.91 16.20 -10.43
C HIS A 18 -1.55 15.77 -9.12
N PHE A 19 -2.88 15.83 -9.02
CA PHE A 19 -3.64 15.35 -7.84
C PHE A 19 -4.03 13.85 -7.90
N ALA A 20 -3.38 13.07 -8.77
CA ALA A 20 -3.59 11.62 -8.86
C ALA A 20 -2.42 10.80 -8.26
N CYS A 21 -1.63 11.39 -7.36
CA CYS A 21 -0.44 10.76 -6.78
C CYS A 21 -0.73 9.49 -5.98
N HIS A 22 -1.92 9.35 -5.39
CA HIS A 22 -2.38 8.14 -4.72
C HIS A 22 -2.61 6.96 -5.70
N SER A 23 -2.71 7.25 -6.98
CA SER A 23 -2.76 6.26 -8.06
C SER A 23 -1.37 6.02 -8.66
N HIS A 24 -0.69 7.09 -9.11
CA HIS A 24 0.67 7.06 -9.68
C HIS A 24 1.49 8.21 -9.11
N HIS A 25 2.41 7.92 -8.21
CA HIS A 25 3.26 8.94 -7.60
C HIS A 25 4.39 9.35 -8.56
N TYR A 26 4.83 10.62 -8.54
CA TYR A 26 6.11 11.00 -9.14
C TYR A 26 7.25 10.42 -8.31
N TRP A 27 8.31 9.99 -8.98
CA TRP A 27 9.47 9.42 -8.32
C TRP A 27 10.54 10.50 -8.08
N PRO A 28 11.21 10.50 -6.94
CA PRO A 28 12.35 11.36 -6.71
C PRO A 28 13.47 11.08 -7.72
N ASP A 29 14.24 12.11 -8.08
CA ASP A 29 15.30 12.02 -9.10
C ASP A 29 16.36 10.97 -8.77
N VAL A 30 16.62 10.69 -7.48
CA VAL A 30 17.52 9.63 -7.01
C VAL A 30 17.14 8.22 -7.52
N THR A 31 15.88 7.99 -7.87
CA THR A 31 15.42 6.69 -8.41
C THR A 31 15.97 6.41 -9.80
N ARG A 32 16.22 7.46 -10.59
CA ARG A 32 16.86 7.34 -11.91
C ARG A 32 18.30 6.82 -11.77
N ASP A 33 19.07 7.45 -10.91
CA ASP A 33 20.47 7.07 -10.67
C ASP A 33 20.55 5.66 -10.07
N ALA A 34 19.64 5.32 -9.17
CA ALA A 34 19.54 3.97 -8.60
C ALA A 34 19.21 2.89 -9.65
N THR A 35 18.39 3.23 -10.66
CA THR A 35 18.12 2.31 -11.79
C THR A 35 19.38 2.06 -12.63
N LEU A 36 20.17 3.11 -12.89
CA LEU A 36 21.43 2.99 -13.60
C LEU A 36 22.45 2.21 -12.76
N ALA A 37 22.52 2.46 -11.45
CA ALA A 37 23.42 1.72 -10.55
C ALA A 37 23.13 0.20 -10.56
N TYR A 38 21.87 -0.22 -10.60
CA TYR A 38 21.54 -1.64 -10.74
C TYR A 38 22.02 -2.22 -12.08
N TRP A 39 21.89 -1.45 -13.18
CA TRP A 39 22.37 -1.86 -14.49
C TRP A 39 23.90 -1.98 -14.49
N ASP A 40 24.61 -0.97 -13.96
CA ASP A 40 26.07 -0.92 -13.88
C ASP A 40 26.62 -2.07 -13.02
N ASP A 41 26.03 -2.34 -11.86
CA ASP A 41 26.37 -3.48 -11.01
C ASP A 41 26.11 -4.81 -11.71
N SER A 42 25.03 -4.92 -12.46
CA SER A 42 24.73 -6.13 -13.26
C SER A 42 25.77 -6.36 -14.37
N ALA A 43 26.21 -5.29 -15.04
CA ALA A 43 27.23 -5.38 -16.09
C ALA A 43 28.61 -5.71 -15.50
N ARG A 44 28.94 -5.12 -14.34
CA ARG A 44 30.25 -5.29 -13.70
C ARG A 44 30.41 -6.63 -13.00
N LEU A 45 29.36 -7.12 -12.33
CA LEU A 45 29.41 -8.28 -11.43
C LEU A 45 28.86 -9.56 -12.07
N VAL A 46 27.99 -9.43 -13.07
CA VAL A 46 27.30 -10.54 -13.74
C VAL A 46 26.60 -11.42 -12.70
N ASP A 47 27.08 -12.61 -12.43
CA ASP A 47 26.48 -13.55 -11.44
C ASP A 47 26.81 -13.17 -10.00
N ASP A 48 27.99 -12.64 -9.74
CA ASP A 48 28.41 -12.18 -8.40
C ASP A 48 27.56 -11.03 -7.85
N LYS A 49 26.70 -10.41 -8.70
CA LYS A 49 25.77 -9.39 -8.22
C LYS A 49 24.79 -9.90 -7.15
N TRP A 50 24.52 -11.21 -7.13
CA TRP A 50 23.61 -11.78 -6.15
C TRP A 50 24.14 -11.67 -4.72
N ASP A 51 25.45 -11.73 -4.54
CA ASP A 51 26.10 -11.48 -3.24
C ASP A 51 25.85 -10.04 -2.79
N LEU A 52 25.94 -9.06 -3.70
CA LEU A 52 25.62 -7.67 -3.42
C LEU A 52 24.12 -7.48 -3.14
N VAL A 53 23.26 -8.08 -3.96
CA VAL A 53 21.81 -7.91 -3.81
C VAL A 53 21.32 -8.51 -2.50
N PHE A 54 21.65 -9.78 -2.21
CA PHE A 54 21.13 -10.48 -1.03
C PHE A 54 21.96 -10.21 0.23
N GLY A 55 23.25 -9.87 0.10
CA GLY A 55 24.11 -9.55 1.24
C GLY A 55 24.07 -8.10 1.70
N ASP A 56 23.67 -7.16 0.82
CA ASP A 56 23.67 -5.72 1.13
C ASP A 56 22.31 -5.06 0.87
N LYS A 57 21.81 -5.08 -0.39
CA LYS A 57 20.64 -4.27 -0.78
C LYS A 57 19.34 -4.74 -0.09
N VAL A 58 19.09 -6.05 -0.10
CA VAL A 58 17.91 -6.64 0.55
C VAL A 58 17.91 -6.36 2.05
N PRO A 59 18.98 -6.67 2.82
CA PRO A 59 19.03 -6.34 4.25
C PRO A 59 18.85 -4.85 4.53
N ALA A 60 19.46 -3.96 3.74
CA ALA A 60 19.31 -2.52 3.91
C ALA A 60 17.84 -2.08 3.78
N VAL A 61 17.13 -2.54 2.74
CA VAL A 61 15.69 -2.25 2.55
C VAL A 61 14.85 -2.86 3.67
N GLN A 62 15.13 -4.10 4.09
CA GLN A 62 14.46 -4.74 5.21
C GLN A 62 14.59 -3.93 6.50
N HIS A 63 15.79 -3.44 6.84
CA HIS A 63 16.04 -2.62 8.03
C HIS A 63 15.28 -1.29 7.97
N HIS A 64 15.26 -0.61 6.81
CA HIS A 64 14.47 0.61 6.65
C HIS A 64 12.97 0.36 6.89
N ILE A 65 12.41 -0.69 6.28
CA ILE A 65 10.99 -1.04 6.45
C ILE A 65 10.70 -1.41 7.91
N ALA A 66 11.55 -2.24 8.53
CA ALA A 66 11.40 -2.63 9.92
C ALA A 66 11.40 -1.42 10.86
N ARG A 67 12.31 -0.46 10.64
CA ARG A 67 12.35 0.79 11.40
C ARG A 67 11.10 1.64 11.21
N ILE A 68 10.63 1.81 9.97
CA ILE A 68 9.44 2.61 9.62
C ILE A 68 8.17 2.04 10.27
N LEU A 69 8.03 0.71 10.25
CA LEU A 69 6.86 0.00 10.79
C LEU A 69 7.04 -0.46 12.24
N LYS A 70 8.22 -0.20 12.84
CA LYS A 70 8.64 -0.65 14.17
C LYS A 70 8.51 -2.18 14.34
N LEU A 71 8.84 -2.92 13.31
CA LEU A 71 8.90 -4.38 13.36
C LEU A 71 10.08 -4.84 14.19
N PRO A 72 9.91 -5.88 15.04
CA PRO A 72 10.97 -6.35 15.93
C PRO A 72 12.10 -7.10 15.21
N ASP A 73 11.85 -7.58 13.98
CA ASP A 73 12.79 -8.42 13.24
C ASP A 73 12.68 -8.13 11.74
N ALA A 74 13.76 -7.62 11.15
CA ALA A 74 13.83 -7.25 9.73
C ALA A 74 13.84 -8.49 8.81
N GLU A 75 14.33 -9.64 9.27
CA GLU A 75 14.39 -10.88 8.49
C GLU A 75 13.00 -11.49 8.22
N GLN A 76 11.97 -11.02 8.92
CA GLN A 76 10.59 -11.41 8.63
C GLN A 76 10.01 -10.74 7.40
N ILE A 77 10.75 -9.80 6.78
CA ILE A 77 10.33 -9.08 5.58
C ILE A 77 10.85 -9.81 4.34
N VAL A 78 9.95 -10.10 3.40
CA VAL A 78 10.27 -10.72 2.12
C VAL A 78 9.74 -9.88 0.97
N PHE A 79 10.38 -9.95 -0.20
CA PHE A 79 10.05 -9.15 -1.37
C PHE A 79 9.41 -9.97 -2.49
N ALA A 80 8.57 -9.30 -3.28
CA ALA A 80 7.98 -9.79 -4.51
C ALA A 80 7.74 -8.63 -5.50
N PRO A 81 7.59 -8.89 -6.80
CA PRO A 81 7.34 -7.82 -7.78
C PRO A 81 6.07 -7.02 -7.53
N ASN A 82 5.06 -7.62 -6.93
CA ASN A 82 3.76 -7.00 -6.65
C ASN A 82 3.03 -7.73 -5.51
N THR A 83 2.01 -7.08 -4.93
CA THR A 83 1.22 -7.68 -3.84
C THR A 83 0.32 -8.82 -4.30
N HIS A 84 -0.01 -8.92 -5.59
CA HIS A 84 -0.77 -10.04 -6.13
C HIS A 84 -0.05 -11.37 -5.89
N GLU A 85 1.28 -11.40 -6.07
CA GLU A 85 2.13 -12.55 -5.76
C GLU A 85 1.97 -12.99 -4.29
N PHE A 86 1.97 -12.04 -3.34
CA PHE A 86 1.78 -12.34 -1.93
C PHE A 86 0.37 -12.82 -1.61
N VAL A 87 -0.66 -12.20 -2.20
CA VAL A 87 -2.05 -12.66 -2.06
C VAL A 87 -2.17 -14.11 -2.51
N MET A 88 -1.57 -14.48 -3.65
CA MET A 88 -1.58 -15.86 -4.13
C MET A 88 -0.84 -16.83 -3.20
N ARG A 89 0.32 -16.44 -2.66
CA ARG A 89 1.07 -17.27 -1.71
C ARG A 89 0.29 -17.47 -0.42
N ILE A 90 -0.32 -16.42 0.12
CA ILE A 90 -1.17 -16.48 1.31
C ILE A 90 -2.36 -17.41 1.07
N LEU A 91 -3.10 -17.21 -0.01
CA LEU A 91 -4.26 -18.04 -0.35
C LEU A 91 -3.86 -19.51 -0.60
N SER A 92 -2.66 -19.76 -1.12
CA SER A 92 -2.15 -21.10 -1.37
C SER A 92 -1.72 -21.85 -0.11
N CYS A 93 -1.75 -21.21 1.06
CA CYS A 93 -1.57 -21.90 2.35
C CYS A 93 -2.79 -22.73 2.75
N PHE A 94 -3.94 -22.48 2.13
CA PHE A 94 -5.20 -23.16 2.45
C PHE A 94 -5.47 -24.31 1.47
N ASP A 95 -6.13 -25.35 1.97
CA ASP A 95 -6.63 -26.45 1.15
C ASP A 95 -7.99 -26.09 0.55
N TRP A 96 -8.01 -25.67 -0.69
CA TRP A 96 -9.21 -25.20 -1.39
C TRP A 96 -10.24 -26.32 -1.67
N SER A 97 -9.90 -27.58 -1.42
CA SER A 97 -10.86 -28.69 -1.47
C SER A 97 -11.77 -28.75 -0.23
N LYS A 98 -11.39 -28.04 0.83
CA LYS A 98 -12.15 -27.92 2.09
C LYS A 98 -12.92 -26.61 2.14
N ALA A 99 -13.93 -26.55 3.00
CA ALA A 99 -14.62 -25.32 3.30
C ALA A 99 -13.65 -24.28 3.85
N LEU A 100 -13.64 -23.08 3.24
CA LEU A 100 -12.81 -21.94 3.62
C LEU A 100 -13.71 -20.71 3.78
N THR A 101 -13.68 -20.06 4.92
CA THR A 101 -14.39 -18.81 5.18
C THR A 101 -13.42 -17.63 5.22
N VAL A 102 -13.64 -16.67 4.35
CA VAL A 102 -12.87 -15.42 4.25
C VAL A 102 -13.76 -14.25 4.65
N VAL A 103 -13.36 -13.52 5.69
CA VAL A 103 -13.99 -12.24 6.06
C VAL A 103 -13.12 -11.10 5.57
N THR A 104 -13.71 -10.21 4.78
CA THR A 104 -13.02 -9.08 4.17
C THR A 104 -13.94 -7.86 4.10
N THR A 105 -13.53 -6.80 3.39
CA THR A 105 -14.33 -5.59 3.23
C THR A 105 -14.87 -5.44 1.80
N ASP A 106 -15.80 -4.51 1.62
CA ASP A 106 -16.29 -4.06 0.30
C ASP A 106 -15.33 -3.08 -0.40
N SER A 107 -14.24 -2.73 0.26
CA SER A 107 -13.32 -1.65 -0.13
C SER A 107 -11.89 -2.14 -0.37
N GLU A 108 -11.72 -3.43 -0.73
CA GLU A 108 -10.41 -3.99 -1.04
C GLU A 108 -9.99 -3.71 -2.48
N PHE A 109 -8.67 -3.61 -2.69
CA PHE A 109 -8.13 -3.32 -4.02
C PHE A 109 -8.47 -4.42 -5.04
N HIS A 110 -8.57 -4.01 -6.29
CA HIS A 110 -9.04 -4.85 -7.42
C HIS A 110 -8.33 -6.19 -7.55
N SER A 111 -7.03 -6.29 -7.26
CA SER A 111 -6.29 -7.55 -7.40
C SER A 111 -6.79 -8.60 -6.40
N PHE A 112 -6.94 -8.22 -5.12
CA PHE A 112 -7.51 -9.12 -4.12
C PHE A 112 -8.99 -9.42 -4.43
N HIS A 113 -9.77 -8.39 -4.74
CA HIS A 113 -11.20 -8.53 -5.03
C HIS A 113 -11.47 -9.54 -6.17
N ARG A 114 -10.73 -9.44 -7.28
CA ARG A 114 -10.87 -10.38 -8.40
C ARG A 114 -10.44 -11.79 -8.02
N GLN A 115 -9.33 -11.92 -7.30
CA GLN A 115 -8.82 -13.22 -6.90
C GLN A 115 -9.78 -13.93 -5.96
N ILE A 116 -10.32 -13.23 -4.96
CA ILE A 116 -11.23 -13.85 -4.01
C ILE A 116 -12.62 -14.15 -4.63
N ASN A 117 -13.08 -13.32 -5.58
CA ASN A 117 -14.28 -13.61 -6.35
C ASN A 117 -14.11 -14.90 -7.17
N ARG A 118 -12.96 -15.04 -7.85
CA ARG A 118 -12.70 -16.25 -8.64
C ARG A 118 -12.64 -17.51 -7.77
N LEU A 119 -12.06 -17.41 -6.58
CA LEU A 119 -12.04 -18.54 -5.63
C LEU A 119 -13.43 -18.86 -5.10
N SER A 120 -14.29 -17.87 -4.88
CA SER A 120 -15.68 -18.13 -4.43
C SER A 120 -16.53 -18.91 -5.44
N GLU A 121 -16.14 -18.97 -6.72
CA GLU A 121 -16.78 -19.82 -7.73
C GLU A 121 -16.50 -21.32 -7.52
N LEU A 122 -15.56 -21.69 -6.65
CA LEU A 122 -15.23 -23.10 -6.33
C LEU A 122 -16.22 -23.74 -5.38
N ASN A 123 -17.26 -23.04 -4.92
CA ASN A 123 -18.29 -23.49 -3.97
C ASN A 123 -17.78 -23.95 -2.60
N THR A 124 -16.46 -24.08 -2.40
CA THR A 124 -15.83 -24.38 -1.11
C THR A 124 -15.38 -23.11 -0.38
N VAL A 125 -15.32 -21.97 -1.06
CA VAL A 125 -14.86 -20.71 -0.51
C VAL A 125 -16.04 -19.76 -0.27
N ASN A 126 -16.34 -19.53 1.01
CA ASN A 126 -17.34 -18.57 1.46
C ASN A 126 -16.70 -17.21 1.71
N VAL A 127 -17.16 -16.15 1.06
CA VAL A 127 -16.59 -14.80 1.19
C VAL A 127 -17.61 -13.84 1.78
N ILE A 128 -17.33 -13.34 2.97
CA ILE A 128 -18.18 -12.40 3.70
C ILE A 128 -17.54 -11.03 3.61
N ARG A 129 -18.29 -10.06 3.03
CA ARG A 129 -17.85 -8.70 2.87
C ARG A 129 -18.56 -7.78 3.84
N VAL A 130 -17.80 -7.13 4.70
CA VAL A 130 -18.31 -6.15 5.65
C VAL A 130 -18.20 -4.76 5.01
N PRO A 131 -19.32 -4.01 4.89
CA PRO A 131 -19.26 -2.64 4.42
C PRO A 131 -18.36 -1.78 5.30
N THR A 132 -17.48 -0.99 4.69
CA THR A 132 -16.59 -0.09 5.44
C THR A 132 -17.35 1.13 5.98
N GLU A 133 -18.39 1.56 5.30
CA GLU A 133 -19.25 2.65 5.79
C GLU A 133 -20.40 2.13 6.68
N PRO A 134 -20.75 2.88 7.74
CA PRO A 134 -20.10 4.09 8.26
C PRO A 134 -18.74 3.77 8.90
N PHE A 135 -17.71 4.55 8.55
CA PHE A 135 -16.32 4.30 8.95
C PHE A 135 -16.10 4.30 10.46
N ALA A 136 -16.82 5.15 11.17
CA ALA A 136 -16.70 5.29 12.63
C ALA A 136 -17.01 4.01 13.42
N THR A 137 -17.88 3.15 12.88
CA THR A 137 -18.31 1.88 13.51
C THR A 137 -17.74 0.64 12.79
N PHE A 138 -16.87 0.85 11.82
CA PHE A 138 -16.29 -0.26 11.06
C PHE A 138 -15.56 -1.28 11.95
N PRO A 139 -14.65 -0.88 12.88
CA PRO A 139 -13.91 -1.85 13.68
C PRO A 139 -14.82 -2.78 14.50
N GLU A 140 -15.85 -2.22 15.13
CA GLU A 140 -16.80 -2.99 15.95
C GLU A 140 -17.65 -3.94 15.08
N ARG A 141 -18.15 -3.46 13.95
CA ARG A 141 -18.96 -4.28 13.01
C ARG A 141 -18.12 -5.38 12.38
N PHE A 142 -16.88 -5.08 12.00
CA PHE A 142 -15.96 -6.04 11.41
C PHE A 142 -15.61 -7.16 12.41
N THR A 143 -15.26 -6.79 13.63
CA THR A 143 -14.98 -7.74 14.73
C THR A 143 -16.20 -8.61 15.04
N ALA A 144 -17.39 -8.01 15.10
CA ALA A 144 -18.63 -8.77 15.37
C ALA A 144 -18.94 -9.82 14.29
N VAL A 145 -18.70 -9.49 13.02
CA VAL A 145 -18.87 -10.44 11.91
C VAL A 145 -17.86 -11.58 12.00
N VAL A 146 -16.59 -11.28 12.30
CA VAL A 146 -15.56 -12.33 12.48
C VAL A 146 -15.90 -13.22 13.66
N ALA A 147 -16.37 -12.68 14.77
CA ALA A 147 -16.74 -13.45 15.97
C ALA A 147 -17.99 -14.34 15.78
N ALA A 148 -18.85 -14.02 14.82
CA ALA A 148 -20.14 -14.71 14.63
C ALA A 148 -20.02 -16.07 13.93
N GLN A 149 -18.84 -16.43 13.38
CA GLN A 149 -18.66 -17.64 12.59
C GLN A 149 -17.21 -18.13 12.56
N PRO A 150 -16.97 -19.41 12.31
CA PRO A 150 -15.63 -19.90 12.01
C PRO A 150 -15.05 -19.14 10.80
N THR A 151 -13.89 -18.57 10.98
CA THR A 151 -13.18 -17.77 9.96
C THR A 151 -11.77 -18.33 9.80
N ASP A 152 -11.32 -18.52 8.56
CA ASP A 152 -9.98 -19.03 8.25
C ASP A 152 -9.02 -17.89 7.85
N LEU A 153 -9.54 -16.90 7.13
CA LEU A 153 -8.79 -15.74 6.67
C LEU A 153 -9.57 -14.45 6.95
N VAL A 154 -8.91 -13.50 7.61
CA VAL A 154 -9.34 -12.10 7.74
C VAL A 154 -8.42 -11.26 6.88
N PHE A 155 -8.96 -10.52 5.91
CA PHE A 155 -8.20 -9.65 5.03
C PHE A 155 -8.83 -8.26 4.96
N PHE A 156 -8.08 -7.21 5.30
CA PHE A 156 -8.56 -5.84 5.20
C PHE A 156 -7.46 -4.83 4.95
N SER A 157 -7.81 -3.71 4.32
CA SER A 157 -6.88 -2.61 4.06
C SER A 157 -6.75 -1.69 5.28
N GLN A 158 -5.51 -1.24 5.59
CA GLN A 158 -5.24 -0.23 6.62
C GLN A 158 -5.84 1.13 6.24
N VAL A 159 -5.75 1.50 4.97
CA VAL A 159 -6.37 2.70 4.38
C VAL A 159 -7.13 2.26 3.14
N PHE A 160 -8.42 2.50 3.10
CA PHE A 160 -9.29 2.05 2.02
C PHE A 160 -9.00 2.83 0.73
N PHE A 161 -8.66 2.10 -0.34
CA PHE A 161 -8.22 2.70 -1.60
C PHE A 161 -9.28 3.56 -2.29
N ASN A 162 -10.55 3.26 -2.05
CA ASN A 162 -11.68 3.93 -2.69
C ASN A 162 -12.17 5.18 -1.94
N SER A 163 -11.69 5.42 -0.72
CA SER A 163 -12.11 6.55 0.13
C SER A 163 -10.96 7.37 0.70
N GLY A 164 -9.76 6.76 0.88
CA GLY A 164 -8.65 7.38 1.60
C GLY A 164 -8.81 7.36 3.12
N VAL A 165 -9.91 6.80 3.62
CA VAL A 165 -10.16 6.70 5.06
C VAL A 165 -9.35 5.54 5.63
N GLY A 166 -8.61 5.80 6.70
CA GLY A 166 -7.85 4.79 7.42
C GLY A 166 -8.68 4.10 8.50
N VAL A 167 -8.29 2.88 8.83
CA VAL A 167 -8.82 2.16 10.00
C VAL A 167 -8.35 2.87 11.26
N LYS A 168 -9.32 3.27 12.08
CA LYS A 168 -9.03 3.88 13.38
C LYS A 168 -8.41 2.84 14.30
N GLU A 169 -7.26 3.20 14.91
CA GLU A 169 -6.61 2.34 15.90
C GLU A 169 -6.36 0.91 15.35
N LEU A 170 -5.55 0.80 14.27
CA LEU A 170 -5.22 -0.49 13.64
C LEU A 170 -4.80 -1.55 14.67
N THR A 171 -3.92 -1.18 15.61
CA THR A 171 -3.47 -2.07 16.68
C THR A 171 -4.64 -2.55 17.54
N GLY A 172 -5.54 -1.65 17.91
CA GLY A 172 -6.73 -1.98 18.70
C GLY A 172 -7.68 -2.94 17.96
N LEU A 173 -7.90 -2.73 16.66
CA LEU A 173 -8.72 -3.65 15.84
C LEU A 173 -8.09 -5.05 15.79
N VAL A 174 -6.78 -5.15 15.52
CA VAL A 174 -6.10 -6.45 15.47
C VAL A 174 -6.17 -7.17 16.81
N GLN A 175 -5.97 -6.46 17.93
CA GLN A 175 -6.10 -7.03 19.27
C GLN A 175 -7.53 -7.47 19.61
N GLN A 176 -8.54 -6.82 19.06
CA GLN A 176 -9.93 -7.28 19.21
C GLN A 176 -10.18 -8.54 18.37
N LEU A 177 -9.68 -8.59 17.15
CA LEU A 177 -9.76 -9.78 16.29
C LEU A 177 -9.04 -10.96 16.91
N ASP A 178 -7.86 -10.77 17.47
CA ASP A 178 -7.08 -11.82 18.14
C ASP A 178 -7.80 -12.50 19.31
N LYS A 179 -8.73 -11.79 19.96
CA LYS A 179 -9.55 -12.35 21.06
C LYS A 179 -10.70 -13.25 20.57
N VAL A 180 -11.07 -13.15 19.30
CA VAL A 180 -12.30 -13.78 18.77
C VAL A 180 -12.03 -14.78 17.65
N THR A 181 -10.80 -14.86 17.13
CA THR A 181 -10.45 -15.80 16.05
C THR A 181 -8.96 -16.14 16.02
N ASP A 182 -8.67 -17.40 15.68
CA ASP A 182 -7.33 -17.90 15.34
C ASP A 182 -7.03 -17.76 13.84
N ALA A 183 -7.94 -17.21 13.05
CA ALA A 183 -7.79 -17.02 11.61
C ALA A 183 -6.48 -16.33 11.26
N MET A 184 -5.95 -16.60 10.07
CA MET A 184 -4.87 -15.81 9.49
C MET A 184 -5.35 -14.37 9.28
N ILE A 185 -4.67 -13.38 9.86
CA ILE A 185 -5.01 -11.96 9.66
C ILE A 185 -4.00 -11.33 8.71
N VAL A 186 -4.49 -10.75 7.63
CA VAL A 186 -3.70 -10.05 6.62
C VAL A 186 -4.15 -8.60 6.53
N VAL A 187 -3.21 -7.68 6.66
CA VAL A 187 -3.44 -6.25 6.53
C VAL A 187 -2.78 -5.75 5.24
N ASP A 188 -3.58 -5.21 4.34
CA ASP A 188 -3.07 -4.48 3.16
C ASP A 188 -2.73 -3.04 3.56
N GLY A 189 -1.44 -2.79 3.70
CA GLY A 189 -0.88 -1.49 4.04
C GLY A 189 -0.53 -0.61 2.83
N TYR A 190 -0.93 -0.96 1.62
CA TYR A 190 -0.44 -0.30 0.41
C TYR A 190 -0.74 1.20 0.34
N HIS A 191 -1.85 1.66 0.91
CA HIS A 191 -2.18 3.07 1.06
C HIS A 191 -1.78 3.65 2.43
N GLY A 192 -1.31 2.82 3.36
CA GLY A 192 -0.85 3.22 4.68
C GLY A 192 0.66 3.41 4.76
N PHE A 193 1.44 2.49 4.18
CA PHE A 193 2.89 2.50 4.22
C PHE A 193 3.47 3.80 3.63
N MET A 194 4.33 4.48 4.37
CA MET A 194 4.90 5.80 4.07
C MET A 194 3.89 6.96 3.99
N ALA A 195 2.60 6.69 4.18
CA ALA A 195 1.54 7.69 4.16
C ALA A 195 1.03 8.05 5.55
N VAL A 196 0.93 7.03 6.41
CA VAL A 196 0.39 7.15 7.78
C VAL A 196 1.41 6.57 8.76
N PRO A 197 1.75 7.26 9.85
CA PRO A 197 2.59 6.69 10.91
C PRO A 197 1.97 5.38 11.41
N THR A 198 2.75 4.31 11.33
CA THR A 198 2.27 2.96 11.63
C THR A 198 3.23 2.27 12.59
N ASP A 199 2.71 1.82 13.71
CA ASP A 199 3.44 1.05 14.71
C ASP A 199 2.85 -0.37 14.78
N LEU A 200 3.59 -1.35 14.27
CA LEU A 200 3.19 -2.74 14.26
C LEU A 200 3.80 -3.56 15.41
N SER A 201 4.62 -2.95 16.27
CA SER A 201 5.40 -3.67 17.30
C SER A 201 4.55 -4.59 18.18
N ALA A 202 3.37 -4.13 18.58
CA ALA A 202 2.46 -4.86 19.46
C ALA A 202 1.65 -5.96 18.76
N ILE A 203 1.62 -5.98 17.42
CA ILE A 203 0.78 -6.89 16.62
C ILE A 203 1.57 -7.67 15.54
N ALA A 204 2.87 -7.42 15.41
CA ALA A 204 3.72 -8.01 14.37
C ALA A 204 3.70 -9.55 14.36
N GLN A 205 3.45 -10.19 15.51
CA GLN A 205 3.40 -11.66 15.62
C GLN A 205 2.03 -12.24 15.27
N ARG A 206 1.02 -11.36 15.06
CA ARG A 206 -0.36 -11.80 14.82
C ARG A 206 -0.81 -11.57 13.39
N ILE A 207 -0.13 -10.70 12.65
CA ILE A 207 -0.58 -10.30 11.31
C ILE A 207 0.48 -10.55 10.25
N PHE A 208 0.01 -10.80 9.04
CA PHE A 208 0.75 -10.57 7.82
C PHE A 208 0.47 -9.14 7.36
N TYR A 209 1.52 -8.38 7.08
CA TYR A 209 1.36 -7.00 6.58
C TYR A 209 2.04 -6.86 5.23
N LEU A 210 1.28 -6.52 4.20
CA LEU A 210 1.81 -6.35 2.84
C LEU A 210 1.69 -4.90 2.37
N ALA A 211 2.69 -4.42 1.64
CA ALA A 211 2.68 -3.12 0.98
C ALA A 211 3.70 -3.10 -0.17
N GLY A 212 3.91 -1.93 -0.77
CA GLY A 212 4.89 -1.80 -1.86
C GLY A 212 5.36 -0.39 -2.12
N SER A 213 6.37 -0.28 -2.99
CA SER A 213 7.09 0.95 -3.29
C SER A 213 6.38 1.88 -4.29
N TYR A 214 5.38 1.40 -4.98
CA TYR A 214 4.75 2.06 -6.12
C TYR A 214 4.06 3.39 -5.80
N LYS A 215 3.46 3.53 -4.61
CA LYS A 215 2.73 4.72 -4.19
C LYS A 215 3.62 5.63 -3.32
N TYR A 216 3.38 5.67 -2.03
CA TYR A 216 3.98 6.65 -1.13
C TYR A 216 5.43 6.37 -0.74
N ALA A 217 5.91 5.13 -0.95
CA ALA A 217 7.34 4.84 -0.89
C ALA A 217 8.12 5.24 -2.16
N GLN A 218 7.42 5.66 -3.24
CA GLN A 218 7.93 6.41 -4.40
C GLN A 218 9.07 5.72 -5.17
N GLY A 219 9.29 4.43 -4.95
CA GLY A 219 10.31 3.63 -5.64
C GLY A 219 9.87 3.04 -6.97
N GLY A 220 8.65 3.39 -7.44
CA GLY A 220 8.03 2.80 -8.63
C GLY A 220 7.59 1.35 -8.44
N GLU A 221 7.25 0.71 -9.53
CA GLU A 221 6.80 -0.67 -9.59
C GLU A 221 7.94 -1.65 -9.32
N GLY A 222 7.61 -2.87 -8.89
CA GLY A 222 8.55 -4.00 -8.86
C GLY A 222 9.09 -4.36 -7.48
N CYS A 223 8.85 -3.54 -6.43
CA CYS A 223 9.24 -3.87 -5.06
C CYS A 223 8.04 -3.80 -4.11
N CYS A 224 7.42 -4.93 -3.86
CA CYS A 224 6.46 -5.10 -2.79
C CYS A 224 7.06 -5.97 -1.70
N PHE A 225 6.55 -5.86 -0.49
CA PHE A 225 7.00 -6.65 0.64
C PHE A 225 5.84 -7.24 1.43
N LEU A 226 6.14 -8.34 2.12
CA LEU A 226 5.30 -8.97 3.12
C LEU A 226 6.11 -9.07 4.41
N ALA A 227 5.60 -8.51 5.50
CA ALA A 227 6.08 -8.83 6.84
C ALA A 227 5.31 -10.05 7.35
N VAL A 228 6.04 -11.09 7.71
CA VAL A 228 5.51 -12.40 8.11
C VAL A 228 5.65 -12.54 9.63
N PRO A 229 4.64 -13.06 10.36
CA PRO A 229 4.79 -13.36 11.78
C PRO A 229 5.99 -14.32 12.01
N LYS A 230 6.80 -14.03 13.04
CA LYS A 230 7.90 -14.92 13.41
C LYS A 230 7.36 -16.28 13.79
N CYS A 231 8.09 -17.34 13.44
CA CYS A 231 7.69 -18.73 13.67
C CYS A 231 6.42 -19.15 12.91
N SER A 232 6.06 -18.46 11.83
CA SER A 232 4.98 -18.92 10.95
C SER A 232 5.29 -20.31 10.40
N GLU A 233 4.35 -21.26 10.55
CA GLU A 233 4.47 -22.62 10.04
C GLU A 233 3.74 -22.82 8.70
N HIS A 234 3.14 -21.78 8.16
CA HIS A 234 2.42 -21.85 6.88
C HIS A 234 3.33 -22.30 5.74
N ARG A 235 2.79 -23.10 4.84
CA ARG A 235 3.49 -23.71 3.70
C ARG A 235 2.78 -23.36 2.40
N PRO A 236 3.10 -22.21 1.77
CA PRO A 236 2.48 -21.83 0.50
C PRO A 236 2.68 -22.90 -0.58
N VAL A 237 1.61 -23.36 -1.22
CA VAL A 237 1.74 -24.26 -2.39
C VAL A 237 2.28 -23.49 -3.60
N TYR A 238 1.88 -22.21 -3.74
CA TYR A 238 2.47 -21.30 -4.72
C TYR A 238 3.80 -20.77 -4.17
N THR A 239 4.91 -21.43 -4.50
CA THR A 239 6.24 -21.20 -3.95
C THR A 239 7.31 -21.18 -5.04
N GLY A 240 8.55 -20.85 -4.67
CA GLY A 240 9.69 -20.85 -5.57
C GLY A 240 10.99 -21.16 -4.82
N TRP A 241 12.09 -21.24 -5.52
CA TRP A 241 13.37 -21.69 -4.96
C TRP A 241 13.95 -20.71 -3.91
N PHE A 242 13.59 -19.42 -3.92
CA PHE A 242 13.96 -18.48 -2.86
C PHE A 242 13.33 -18.82 -1.52
N ALA A 243 12.23 -19.59 -1.48
CA ALA A 243 11.60 -20.01 -0.24
C ALA A 243 12.45 -20.98 0.60
N GLU A 244 13.49 -21.55 0.00
CA GLU A 244 14.46 -22.44 0.65
C GLU A 244 15.80 -21.74 0.97
N PHE A 245 15.89 -20.40 0.87
CA PHE A 245 17.13 -19.69 1.20
C PHE A 245 17.57 -19.96 2.65
N GLY A 246 18.86 -20.33 2.79
CA GLY A 246 19.45 -20.79 4.04
C GLY A 246 19.33 -22.32 4.27
N GLU A 247 18.43 -23.01 3.56
CA GLU A 247 18.17 -24.45 3.71
C GLU A 247 18.56 -25.27 2.47
N LEU A 248 19.02 -24.62 1.38
CA LEU A 248 19.34 -25.30 0.12
C LEU A 248 20.36 -26.46 0.28
N ALA A 249 21.32 -26.34 1.20
CA ALA A 249 22.29 -27.38 1.50
C ALA A 249 21.67 -28.57 2.27
N ASN A 250 20.53 -28.37 2.93
CA ASN A 250 19.81 -29.33 3.75
C ASN A 250 18.59 -29.93 3.03
N ALA A 251 18.40 -29.58 1.76
CA ALA A 251 17.23 -30.00 1.00
C ALA A 251 17.06 -31.52 0.98
N LYS A 252 15.92 -32.00 1.48
CA LYS A 252 15.54 -33.41 1.42
C LYS A 252 14.88 -33.70 0.10
N GLN A 253 15.28 -34.77 -0.56
CA GLN A 253 14.72 -35.17 -1.85
C GLN A 253 13.18 -35.30 -1.75
N GLY A 254 12.45 -34.60 -2.59
CA GLY A 254 10.99 -34.65 -2.68
C GLY A 254 10.22 -33.81 -1.66
N GLN A 255 10.88 -32.94 -0.88
CA GLN A 255 10.22 -32.04 0.06
C GLN A 255 10.83 -30.63 -0.01
N VAL A 256 9.98 -29.60 -0.01
CA VAL A 256 10.42 -28.19 0.11
C VAL A 256 10.77 -27.92 1.58
N GLN A 257 11.99 -27.46 1.83
CA GLN A 257 12.47 -27.03 3.14
C GLN A 257 12.34 -25.51 3.23
N TYR A 258 11.17 -25.04 3.70
CA TYR A 258 10.93 -23.61 3.83
C TYR A 258 11.87 -22.95 4.84
N ALA A 259 12.39 -21.79 4.50
CA ALA A 259 13.15 -20.93 5.41
C ALA A 259 12.36 -20.63 6.71
N ASN A 260 13.09 -20.38 7.81
CA ASN A 260 12.50 -20.08 9.11
C ASN A 260 12.18 -18.59 9.34
N ASN A 261 12.30 -17.76 8.31
CA ASN A 261 12.04 -16.32 8.32
C ASN A 261 11.05 -15.93 7.20
N GLY A 262 11.00 -14.65 6.84
CA GLY A 262 10.10 -14.14 5.79
C GLY A 262 10.28 -14.81 4.44
N TYR A 263 11.48 -15.31 4.12
CA TYR A 263 11.75 -16.01 2.86
C TYR A 263 10.85 -17.23 2.62
N ARG A 264 10.25 -17.81 3.65
CA ARG A 264 9.18 -18.83 3.50
C ARG A 264 8.11 -18.43 2.48
N PHE A 265 7.83 -17.15 2.35
CA PHE A 265 6.88 -16.58 1.39
C PHE A 265 7.58 -15.99 0.15
N ALA A 266 8.85 -16.29 -0.08
CA ALA A 266 9.53 -15.86 -1.30
C ALA A 266 9.08 -16.69 -2.52
N GLY A 267 9.32 -16.11 -3.69
CA GLY A 267 9.07 -16.76 -4.98
C GLY A 267 10.38 -17.22 -5.63
N ALA A 268 10.58 -16.70 -6.82
CA ALA A 268 11.74 -17.03 -7.65
C ALA A 268 12.46 -15.73 -8.08
N THR A 269 13.45 -15.88 -8.96
CA THR A 269 14.24 -14.78 -9.52
C THR A 269 13.33 -13.66 -10.05
N MET A 270 13.61 -12.44 -9.63
CA MET A 270 12.88 -11.25 -10.03
C MET A 270 13.85 -10.12 -10.39
N ASP A 271 13.35 -9.09 -11.06
CA ASP A 271 14.09 -7.85 -11.27
C ASP A 271 14.29 -7.11 -9.95
N CYS A 272 15.54 -6.91 -9.56
CA CYS A 272 15.92 -6.23 -8.33
C CYS A 272 16.15 -4.71 -8.50
N SER A 273 15.96 -4.14 -9.69
CA SER A 273 16.14 -2.69 -9.91
C SER A 273 15.24 -1.84 -9.01
N ALA A 274 14.05 -2.35 -8.69
CA ALA A 274 13.12 -1.69 -7.78
C ALA A 274 13.60 -1.66 -6.31
N LEU A 275 14.40 -2.64 -5.87
CA LEU A 275 15.04 -2.61 -4.55
C LEU A 275 16.06 -1.46 -4.46
N TYR A 276 16.84 -1.25 -5.51
CA TYR A 276 17.76 -0.11 -5.59
C TYR A 276 17.03 1.23 -5.53
N ARG A 277 15.91 1.36 -6.26
CA ARG A 277 15.11 2.59 -6.27
C ARG A 277 14.52 2.88 -4.89
N VAL A 278 13.90 1.90 -4.25
CA VAL A 278 13.27 2.12 -2.94
C VAL A 278 14.31 2.39 -1.85
N LEU A 279 15.49 1.75 -1.92
CA LEU A 279 16.61 2.04 -1.01
C LEU A 279 17.05 3.49 -1.16
N ALA A 280 17.24 3.97 -2.40
CA ALA A 280 17.64 5.36 -2.64
C ALA A 280 16.59 6.37 -2.12
N VAL A 281 15.29 6.04 -2.19
CA VAL A 281 14.25 6.88 -1.59
C VAL A 281 14.35 6.88 -0.07
N PHE A 282 14.54 5.74 0.56
CA PHE A 282 14.68 5.65 2.03
C PHE A 282 15.93 6.39 2.52
N ASP A 283 17.05 6.29 1.80
CA ASP A 283 18.28 7.03 2.09
C ASP A 283 18.06 8.54 1.93
N LEU A 284 17.36 8.99 0.87
CA LEU A 284 16.98 10.39 0.71
C LEU A 284 16.15 10.88 1.90
N TYR A 285 15.14 10.11 2.33
CA TYR A 285 14.32 10.47 3.50
C TYR A 285 15.17 10.58 4.76
N GLN A 286 16.08 9.65 4.98
CA GLN A 286 16.98 9.68 6.14
C GLN A 286 17.91 10.88 6.09
N GLN A 287 18.56 11.17 4.95
CA GLN A 287 19.47 12.29 4.75
C GLN A 287 18.77 13.65 4.94
N GLN A 288 17.51 13.74 4.50
CA GLN A 288 16.71 14.96 4.64
C GLN A 288 15.99 15.05 5.99
N GLY A 289 16.15 14.08 6.87
CA GLY A 289 15.44 14.02 8.15
C GLY A 289 13.91 13.98 7.99
N LEU A 290 13.43 13.41 6.88
CA LEU A 290 12.02 13.16 6.62
C LEU A 290 11.58 11.89 7.34
N THR A 291 10.56 12.03 8.18
CA THR A 291 9.85 10.89 8.79
C THR A 291 8.43 10.83 8.24
N VAL A 292 7.76 9.70 8.42
CA VAL A 292 6.36 9.55 7.98
C VAL A 292 5.45 10.59 8.64
N GLU A 293 5.70 10.92 9.91
CA GLU A 293 4.96 11.95 10.65
C GLU A 293 5.14 13.35 10.04
N LYS A 294 6.38 13.70 9.68
CA LYS A 294 6.66 15.00 9.03
C LYS A 294 6.01 15.10 7.66
N VAL A 295 6.07 14.01 6.88
CA VAL A 295 5.43 13.93 5.57
C VAL A 295 3.92 14.05 5.73
N GLN A 296 3.31 13.29 6.63
CA GLN A 296 1.88 13.37 6.92
C GLN A 296 1.45 14.79 7.31
N SER A 297 2.19 15.43 8.22
CA SER A 297 1.90 16.81 8.65
C SER A 297 1.96 17.79 7.49
N TYR A 298 2.94 17.64 6.59
CA TYR A 298 3.04 18.45 5.39
C TYR A 298 1.85 18.20 4.45
N ILE A 299 1.50 16.95 4.18
CA ILE A 299 0.34 16.59 3.34
C ILE A 299 -0.96 17.13 3.93
N GLN A 300 -1.15 17.04 5.23
CA GLN A 300 -2.33 17.62 5.90
C GLN A 300 -2.41 19.13 5.71
N SER A 301 -1.27 19.83 5.78
CA SER A 301 -1.24 21.27 5.50
C SER A 301 -1.66 21.60 4.06
N LEU A 302 -1.24 20.78 3.08
CA LEU A 302 -1.66 20.91 1.69
C LEU A 302 -3.17 20.64 1.52
N GLN A 303 -3.70 19.61 2.17
CA GLN A 303 -5.13 19.29 2.18
C GLN A 303 -5.96 20.43 2.78
N HIS A 304 -5.52 21.01 3.90
CA HIS A 304 -6.19 22.15 4.51
C HIS A 304 -6.20 23.38 3.59
N SER A 305 -5.07 23.70 2.94
CA SER A 305 -4.99 24.78 1.98
C SER A 305 -5.90 24.56 0.78
N PHE A 306 -5.94 23.33 0.25
CA PHE A 306 -6.83 22.95 -0.84
C PHE A 306 -8.31 23.13 -0.47
N LEU A 307 -8.70 22.66 0.71
CA LEU A 307 -10.08 22.82 1.20
C LEU A 307 -10.45 24.28 1.45
N ALA A 308 -9.52 25.12 1.93
CA ALA A 308 -9.74 26.55 2.10
C ALA A 308 -10.04 27.24 0.75
N ILE A 309 -9.31 26.89 -0.31
CA ILE A 309 -9.58 27.41 -1.66
C ILE A 309 -10.99 26.99 -2.12
N LEU A 310 -11.40 25.75 -1.89
CA LEU A 310 -12.77 25.31 -2.24
C LEU A 310 -13.85 26.03 -1.43
N ASP A 311 -13.60 26.29 -0.13
CA ASP A 311 -14.53 27.05 0.71
C ASP A 311 -14.72 28.50 0.19
N GLU A 312 -13.63 29.17 -0.23
CA GLU A 312 -13.69 30.50 -0.85
C GLU A 312 -14.44 30.49 -2.20
N MET A 313 -14.28 29.42 -2.98
CA MET A 313 -14.93 29.30 -4.29
C MET A 313 -16.42 29.00 -4.20
N GLN A 314 -16.90 28.46 -3.07
CA GLN A 314 -18.29 28.07 -2.85
C GLN A 314 -18.85 27.16 -3.97
N HIS A 315 -18.01 26.20 -4.43
CA HIS A 315 -18.42 25.30 -5.50
C HIS A 315 -19.57 24.39 -5.04
N PRO A 316 -20.63 24.20 -5.87
CA PRO A 316 -21.84 23.46 -5.43
C PRO A 316 -21.58 22.00 -5.09
N LEU A 317 -20.65 21.34 -5.77
CA LEU A 317 -20.33 19.91 -5.59
C LEU A 317 -18.99 19.68 -4.87
N LEU A 318 -17.93 20.42 -5.23
CA LEU A 318 -16.62 20.29 -4.59
C LEU A 318 -16.55 21.17 -3.33
N ASN A 319 -17.12 20.68 -2.25
CA ASN A 319 -17.13 21.34 -0.96
C ASN A 319 -17.13 20.31 0.19
N ARG A 320 -16.95 20.76 1.42
CA ARG A 320 -16.82 19.88 2.60
C ARG A 320 -18.05 18.99 2.86
N ALA A 321 -19.25 19.40 2.43
CA ALA A 321 -20.46 18.58 2.62
C ALA A 321 -20.41 17.27 1.83
N HIS A 322 -19.64 17.24 0.74
CA HIS A 322 -19.46 16.08 -0.12
C HIS A 322 -18.21 15.24 0.21
N LEU A 323 -17.39 15.64 1.20
CA LEU A 323 -16.29 14.80 1.66
C LEU A 323 -16.83 13.52 2.31
N LEU A 324 -16.21 12.39 1.99
CA LEU A 324 -16.53 11.10 2.63
C LEU A 324 -16.18 11.10 4.10
N ASP A 325 -15.01 11.60 4.45
CA ASP A 325 -14.62 11.84 5.85
C ASP A 325 -14.74 13.33 6.18
N LYS A 326 -15.92 13.73 6.63
CA LYS A 326 -16.23 15.13 6.94
C LYS A 326 -15.40 15.71 8.09
N GLN A 327 -14.92 14.86 8.97
CA GLN A 327 -14.13 15.27 10.14
C GLN A 327 -12.62 15.29 9.84
N ASN A 328 -12.20 14.76 8.70
CA ASN A 328 -10.80 14.66 8.28
C ASN A 328 -9.87 14.04 9.33
N GLN A 329 -10.39 13.07 10.11
CA GLN A 329 -9.69 12.54 11.29
C GLN A 329 -8.71 11.40 10.98
N GLN A 330 -8.87 10.71 9.85
CA GLN A 330 -8.12 9.49 9.56
C GLN A 330 -7.80 9.34 8.09
N GLN A 331 -7.36 10.42 7.47
CA GLN A 331 -7.10 10.40 6.06
C GLN A 331 -5.69 9.95 5.73
N GLY A 332 -5.61 9.12 4.71
CA GLY A 332 -4.40 8.93 3.95
C GLY A 332 -4.01 10.21 3.19
N GLN A 333 -3.21 10.08 2.16
CA GLN A 333 -2.70 11.25 1.43
C GLN A 333 -3.63 11.72 0.28
N PHE A 334 -4.95 11.45 0.37
CA PHE A 334 -5.91 11.96 -0.61
C PHE A 334 -7.29 12.24 0.01
N LEU A 335 -7.98 13.21 -0.55
CA LEU A 335 -9.35 13.58 -0.23
C LEU A 335 -10.30 12.94 -1.25
N THR A 336 -11.46 12.48 -0.79
CA THR A 336 -12.49 11.89 -1.64
C THR A 336 -13.81 12.62 -1.46
N PHE A 337 -14.34 13.11 -2.58
CA PHE A 337 -15.64 13.74 -2.67
C PHE A 337 -16.64 12.78 -3.31
N ARG A 338 -17.88 12.72 -2.79
CA ARG A 338 -18.95 11.88 -3.32
C ARG A 338 -20.09 12.75 -3.82
N PHE A 339 -20.48 12.52 -5.07
CA PHE A 339 -21.67 13.07 -5.71
C PHE A 339 -22.08 12.17 -6.89
N ALA A 340 -23.12 12.54 -7.68
CA ALA A 340 -23.59 11.69 -8.76
C ALA A 340 -22.47 11.30 -9.74
N ALA A 341 -22.44 10.04 -10.16
CA ALA A 341 -21.34 9.48 -10.97
C ALA A 341 -21.12 10.24 -12.30
N ASP A 342 -22.22 10.68 -12.95
CA ASP A 342 -22.14 11.47 -14.18
C ASP A 342 -21.47 12.83 -13.95
N ASP A 343 -21.77 13.49 -12.82
CA ASP A 343 -21.11 14.74 -12.43
C ASP A 343 -19.63 14.51 -12.10
N VAL A 344 -19.30 13.41 -11.42
CA VAL A 344 -17.91 13.03 -11.14
C VAL A 344 -17.11 12.91 -12.44
N ALA A 345 -17.63 12.15 -13.41
CA ALA A 345 -16.97 11.95 -14.70
C ALA A 345 -16.82 13.26 -15.48
N ARG A 346 -17.88 14.10 -15.49
CA ARG A 346 -17.90 15.40 -16.15
C ARG A 346 -16.87 16.37 -15.55
N ILE A 347 -16.84 16.49 -14.23
CA ILE A 347 -15.90 17.37 -13.53
C ILE A 347 -14.47 16.88 -13.70
N ALA A 348 -14.21 15.58 -13.57
CA ALA A 348 -12.88 15.02 -13.78
C ALA A 348 -12.36 15.27 -15.21
N ALA A 349 -13.22 15.14 -16.23
CA ALA A 349 -12.87 15.43 -17.61
C ALA A 349 -12.54 16.92 -17.83
N ALA A 350 -13.34 17.82 -17.25
CA ALA A 350 -13.12 19.26 -17.35
C ALA A 350 -11.84 19.70 -16.63
N LEU A 351 -11.56 19.17 -15.43
CA LEU A 351 -10.30 19.38 -14.71
C LEU A 351 -9.09 18.92 -15.54
N LYS A 352 -9.19 17.75 -16.16
CA LYS A 352 -8.11 17.20 -17.01
C LYS A 352 -7.82 18.09 -18.21
N GLN A 353 -8.84 18.70 -18.84
CA GLN A 353 -8.65 19.65 -19.94
C GLN A 353 -7.87 20.90 -19.52
N GLN A 354 -7.91 21.25 -18.23
CA GLN A 354 -7.19 22.38 -17.65
C GLN A 354 -5.85 21.96 -16.99
N GLY A 355 -5.36 20.76 -17.30
CA GLY A 355 -4.10 20.25 -16.75
C GLY A 355 -4.18 19.77 -15.29
N ILE A 356 -5.36 19.72 -14.68
CA ILE A 356 -5.56 19.23 -13.31
C ILE A 356 -5.87 17.74 -13.37
N ILE A 357 -4.89 16.94 -13.02
CA ILE A 357 -4.99 15.46 -13.09
C ILE A 357 -5.53 14.92 -11.79
N THR A 358 -6.71 14.34 -11.84
CA THR A 358 -7.40 13.69 -10.71
C THR A 358 -7.65 12.22 -11.03
N ASP A 359 -8.09 11.44 -10.04
CA ASP A 359 -8.58 10.08 -10.25
C ASP A 359 -10.01 9.96 -9.73
N TYR A 360 -10.83 9.10 -10.36
CA TYR A 360 -12.20 8.88 -9.91
C TYR A 360 -12.65 7.42 -10.09
N ARG A 361 -13.62 7.03 -9.27
CA ARG A 361 -14.26 5.72 -9.31
C ARG A 361 -15.75 5.86 -9.01
N GLY A 362 -16.60 5.59 -10.00
CA GLY A 362 -18.04 5.70 -9.85
C GLY A 362 -18.44 7.11 -9.36
N ASP A 363 -19.05 7.18 -8.19
CA ASP A 363 -19.54 8.38 -7.53
C ASP A 363 -18.48 9.15 -6.72
N ARG A 364 -17.20 8.75 -6.80
CA ARG A 364 -16.09 9.28 -5.99
C ARG A 364 -15.03 9.96 -6.83
N LEU A 365 -14.82 11.25 -6.61
CA LEU A 365 -13.71 12.03 -7.17
C LEU A 365 -12.62 12.19 -6.10
N ARG A 366 -11.37 11.90 -6.46
CA ARG A 366 -10.24 11.85 -5.53
C ARG A 366 -9.15 12.83 -5.90
N PHE A 367 -8.64 13.54 -4.89
CA PHE A 367 -7.49 14.46 -4.99
C PHE A 367 -6.40 13.99 -4.05
N GLY A 368 -5.27 13.56 -4.59
CA GLY A 368 -4.10 13.11 -3.84
C GLY A 368 -3.08 14.24 -3.68
N PHE A 369 -2.30 14.16 -2.59
CA PHE A 369 -1.31 15.16 -2.22
C PHE A 369 0.04 14.50 -2.03
N ALA A 370 1.12 15.20 -2.39
CA ALA A 370 2.48 14.65 -2.39
C ALA A 370 3.51 15.71 -2.02
N LEU A 371 4.72 15.28 -1.68
CA LEU A 371 5.84 16.18 -1.32
C LEU A 371 6.20 17.18 -2.42
N TYR A 372 5.96 16.84 -3.70
CA TYR A 372 6.22 17.76 -4.81
C TYR A 372 5.14 18.83 -5.01
N HIS A 373 4.05 18.81 -4.23
CA HIS A 373 3.08 19.89 -4.23
C HIS A 373 3.55 21.08 -3.38
N ASN A 374 3.11 22.25 -3.78
CA ASN A 374 3.19 23.46 -2.98
C ASN A 374 1.82 24.16 -3.06
N ALA A 375 1.23 24.46 -1.93
CA ALA A 375 -0.11 25.07 -1.89
C ALA A 375 -0.19 26.42 -2.62
N ALA A 376 0.93 27.17 -2.68
CA ALA A 376 1.01 28.44 -3.43
C ALA A 376 0.84 28.26 -4.96
N ASP A 377 1.09 27.05 -5.47
CA ASP A 377 1.01 26.74 -6.90
C ASP A 377 -0.40 26.23 -7.30
N TYR A 378 -1.34 26.08 -6.35
CA TYR A 378 -2.68 25.58 -6.66
C TYR A 378 -3.49 26.60 -7.47
N ASN A 379 -3.82 26.22 -8.69
CA ASN A 379 -4.72 26.98 -9.55
C ASN A 379 -5.97 26.16 -9.85
N LEU A 380 -7.04 26.44 -9.11
CA LEU A 380 -8.34 25.79 -9.24
C LEU A 380 -9.40 26.74 -9.84
N SER A 381 -8.98 27.86 -10.44
CA SER A 381 -9.90 28.90 -10.94
C SER A 381 -10.92 28.37 -11.95
N CYS A 382 -10.54 27.34 -12.75
CA CYS A 382 -11.42 26.69 -13.70
C CYS A 382 -12.68 26.06 -13.06
N LEU A 383 -12.66 25.73 -11.77
CA LEU A 383 -13.82 25.19 -11.05
C LEU A 383 -14.98 26.20 -10.98
N LYS A 384 -14.74 27.50 -11.15
CA LYS A 384 -15.80 28.51 -11.21
C LYS A 384 -16.71 28.34 -12.43
N GLU A 385 -16.16 27.76 -13.50
CA GLU A 385 -16.85 27.54 -14.78
C GLU A 385 -17.45 26.13 -14.88
N ILE A 386 -17.00 25.20 -14.04
CA ILE A 386 -17.45 23.81 -13.98
C ILE A 386 -18.53 23.69 -12.90
N ARG A 387 -19.80 23.84 -13.29
CA ARG A 387 -20.95 23.75 -12.37
C ARG A 387 -21.68 22.43 -12.51
#